data_c4f48d7a08e3222d8de3de1341c9a65b
#
_entry.id   c4f48d7a08e3222d8de3de1341c9a65b
#
_cell.length_a   1.000
_cell.length_b   1.000
_cell.length_c   1.000
_cell.angle_alpha   90.00
_cell.angle_beta   90.00
_cell.angle_gamma   90.00
#
_symmetry.space_group_name_H-M   'P 1'
#
loop_
_entity.id
_entity.type
_entity.pdbx_description
1 polymer ?
#
loop_
_entity_poly.entity_id
_entity_poly.type
_entity_poly.pdbx_seq_one_letter_code
_entity_poly.pdbx_strand_id
1 'polypeptide(L)'
;MDRTRLNADQTGYGDYYRLYQCGDGQWIQVAAINETQRKAFDGLVGDNKIAAFAARSSAELLKDLVKANIPAAISDSEASRALFDNADYKARNWTTEYHHPYVGKLEQIGATYDLSDTPAVMQFAPLIVGDQTKVILEELGYSEEEILAMANETAILCDPPLPGQKEMKNPWGL
;
A
#
# COMPACT_ATOMS: atom_id res chain seq x y z
N MET A 1 28.57 5.04 12.56
CA MET A 1 27.55 4.07 12.15
C MET A 1 27.81 3.71 10.70
N ASP A 2 28.26 2.51 10.46
CA ASP A 2 28.47 2.04 9.09
C ASP A 2 27.11 1.88 8.43
N ARG A 3 26.87 2.63 7.36
CA ARG A 3 25.59 2.56 6.66
C ARG A 3 25.59 1.33 5.77
N THR A 4 24.83 0.33 6.15
CA THR A 4 24.59 -0.84 5.30
C THR A 4 24.05 -0.38 3.95
N ARG A 5 24.75 -0.69 2.87
CA ARG A 5 24.36 -0.30 1.51
C ARG A 5 23.74 -1.47 0.80
N LEU A 6 22.70 -1.19 0.04
CA LEU A 6 22.14 -2.13 -0.92
C LEU A 6 23.25 -2.53 -1.92
N ASN A 7 23.30 -3.82 -2.32
CA ASN A 7 24.25 -4.27 -3.33
C ASN A 7 23.90 -3.69 -4.72
N ALA A 8 24.85 -3.79 -5.66
CA ALA A 8 24.69 -3.23 -7.02
C ALA A 8 23.47 -3.82 -7.77
N ASP A 9 23.15 -5.08 -7.53
CA ASP A 9 22.02 -5.78 -8.16
C ASP A 9 20.68 -5.48 -7.46
N GLN A 10 20.67 -4.61 -6.43
CA GLN A 10 19.50 -4.25 -5.62
C GLN A 10 18.78 -5.45 -5.00
N THR A 11 19.45 -6.57 -4.81
CA THR A 11 18.86 -7.78 -4.22
C THR A 11 18.90 -7.79 -2.69
N GLY A 12 19.71 -6.95 -2.02
CA GLY A 12 19.72 -6.85 -0.56
C GLY A 12 20.98 -6.29 0.05
N TYR A 13 21.08 -6.40 1.39
CA TYR A 13 22.14 -5.84 2.21
C TYR A 13 23.24 -6.86 2.58
N GLY A 14 23.18 -8.06 2.04
CA GLY A 14 24.11 -9.14 2.32
C GLY A 14 23.38 -10.48 2.38
N ASP A 15 24.12 -11.55 2.65
CA ASP A 15 23.61 -12.92 2.53
C ASP A 15 22.41 -13.26 3.44
N TYR A 16 22.27 -12.58 4.54
CA TYR A 16 21.22 -12.86 5.51
C TYR A 16 19.97 -11.99 5.37
N TYR A 17 20.03 -10.99 4.50
CA TYR A 17 18.91 -10.09 4.25
C TYR A 17 18.86 -9.70 2.77
N ARG A 18 18.30 -10.58 1.95
CA ARG A 18 18.20 -10.37 0.50
C ARG A 18 17.21 -11.29 -0.18
N LEU A 19 16.99 -10.98 -1.46
CA LEU A 19 16.28 -11.84 -2.42
C LEU A 19 17.21 -12.91 -2.98
N TYR A 20 16.71 -14.13 -3.09
CA TYR A 20 17.34 -15.26 -3.76
C TYR A 20 16.42 -15.81 -4.84
N GLN A 21 16.95 -16.04 -6.02
CA GLN A 21 16.23 -16.71 -7.09
C GLN A 21 16.31 -18.23 -6.92
N CYS A 22 15.17 -18.90 -6.99
CA CYS A 22 15.04 -20.34 -6.88
C CYS A 22 15.10 -21.03 -8.25
N GLY A 23 15.26 -22.37 -8.24
CA GLY A 23 15.36 -23.16 -9.46
C GLY A 23 14.11 -23.15 -10.34
N ASP A 24 12.96 -22.83 -9.77
CA ASP A 24 11.68 -22.64 -10.47
C ASP A 24 11.47 -21.19 -11.01
N GLY A 25 12.49 -20.34 -10.89
CA GLY A 25 12.47 -18.94 -11.34
C GLY A 25 11.80 -17.97 -10.36
N GLN A 26 11.15 -18.45 -9.31
CA GLN A 26 10.57 -17.61 -8.25
C GLN A 26 11.66 -16.99 -7.38
N TRP A 27 11.31 -15.93 -6.66
CA TRP A 27 12.20 -15.27 -5.74
C TRP A 27 11.70 -15.40 -4.29
N ILE A 28 12.62 -15.65 -3.37
CA ILE A 28 12.36 -15.66 -1.93
C ILE A 28 13.13 -14.51 -1.28
N GLN A 29 12.43 -13.66 -0.53
CA GLN A 29 13.04 -12.72 0.40
C GLN A 29 13.38 -13.47 1.69
N VAL A 30 14.63 -13.40 2.12
CA VAL A 30 15.10 -13.94 3.40
C VAL A 30 15.47 -12.80 4.33
N ALA A 31 15.15 -12.96 5.64
CA ALA A 31 15.49 -11.99 6.68
C ALA A 31 15.99 -12.70 7.96
N ALA A 32 17.18 -13.28 7.89
CA ALA A 32 17.85 -13.88 9.05
C ALA A 32 18.54 -12.77 9.89
N ILE A 33 17.76 -12.11 10.74
CA ILE A 33 18.16 -10.86 11.42
C ILE A 33 18.98 -11.06 12.68
N ASN A 34 18.91 -12.24 13.31
CA ASN A 34 19.66 -12.55 14.54
C ASN A 34 20.63 -13.71 14.32
N GLU A 35 21.54 -13.92 15.28
CA GLU A 35 22.60 -14.92 15.17
C GLU A 35 22.07 -16.34 15.09
N THR A 36 21.03 -16.66 15.83
CA THR A 36 20.39 -18.00 15.81
C THR A 36 19.84 -18.32 14.41
N GLN A 37 19.15 -17.35 13.81
CA GLN A 37 18.59 -17.49 12.45
C GLN A 37 19.69 -17.59 11.39
N ARG A 38 20.79 -16.83 11.54
CA ARG A 38 21.95 -16.89 10.64
C ARG A 38 22.61 -18.27 10.68
N LYS A 39 22.86 -18.81 11.87
CA LYS A 39 23.42 -20.16 12.02
C LYS A 39 22.50 -21.24 11.44
N ALA A 40 21.19 -21.13 11.66
CA ALA A 40 20.22 -22.03 11.09
C ALA A 40 20.18 -21.93 9.54
N PHE A 41 20.28 -20.71 9.02
CA PHE A 41 20.34 -20.44 7.59
C PHE A 41 21.59 -21.03 6.95
N ASP A 42 22.78 -20.82 7.54
CA ASP A 42 24.01 -21.39 7.06
C ASP A 42 23.99 -22.93 7.10
N GLY A 43 23.39 -23.51 8.13
CA GLY A 43 23.18 -24.96 8.25
C GLY A 43 22.23 -25.53 7.17
N LEU A 44 21.25 -24.73 6.72
CA LEU A 44 20.26 -25.15 5.73
C LEU A 44 20.77 -25.04 4.28
N VAL A 45 21.51 -23.99 3.96
CA VAL A 45 21.89 -23.64 2.58
C VAL A 45 23.39 -23.68 2.31
N GLY A 46 24.23 -23.80 3.36
CA GLY A 46 25.68 -23.82 3.26
C GLY A 46 26.30 -22.50 2.80
N ASP A 47 27.57 -22.58 2.36
CA ASP A 47 28.35 -21.38 2.03
C ASP A 47 27.91 -20.70 0.74
N ASN A 48 27.57 -21.48 -0.29
CA ASN A 48 27.13 -20.94 -1.58
C ASN A 48 25.58 -20.83 -1.62
N LYS A 49 25.05 -19.83 -0.97
CA LYS A 49 23.62 -19.59 -0.80
C LYS A 49 22.88 -19.43 -2.13
N ILE A 50 23.49 -18.72 -3.08
CA ILE A 50 22.90 -18.50 -4.42
C ILE A 50 22.72 -19.82 -5.15
N ALA A 51 23.73 -20.69 -5.17
CA ALA A 51 23.64 -21.99 -5.81
C ALA A 51 22.65 -22.92 -5.11
N ALA A 52 22.57 -22.87 -3.76
CA ALA A 52 21.63 -23.65 -2.97
C ALA A 52 20.17 -23.30 -3.28
N PHE A 53 19.87 -22.01 -3.47
CA PHE A 53 18.53 -21.56 -3.88
C PHE A 53 18.24 -21.92 -5.34
N ALA A 54 19.17 -21.69 -6.25
CA ALA A 54 19.01 -22.02 -7.66
C ALA A 54 18.81 -23.51 -7.93
N ALA A 55 19.22 -24.38 -7.02
CA ALA A 55 19.09 -25.84 -7.17
C ALA A 55 17.74 -26.40 -6.66
N ARG A 56 16.89 -25.59 -6.00
CA ARG A 56 15.66 -26.05 -5.33
C ARG A 56 14.46 -25.20 -5.73
N SER A 57 13.25 -25.77 -5.57
CA SER A 57 12.00 -25.00 -5.77
C SER A 57 11.74 -24.03 -4.61
N SER A 58 11.05 -22.94 -4.92
CA SER A 58 10.65 -21.94 -3.93
C SER A 58 9.76 -22.52 -2.82
N ALA A 59 8.85 -23.43 -3.19
CA ALA A 59 7.92 -24.06 -2.23
C ALA A 59 8.65 -24.93 -1.19
N GLU A 60 9.65 -25.72 -1.61
CA GLU A 60 10.46 -26.53 -0.70
C GLU A 60 11.33 -25.66 0.20
N LEU A 61 12.01 -24.68 -0.37
CA LEU A 61 12.87 -23.77 0.39
C LEU A 61 12.08 -22.99 1.43
N LEU A 62 10.92 -22.43 1.04
CA LEU A 62 10.08 -21.68 1.96
C LEU A 62 9.62 -22.54 3.15
N LYS A 63 9.22 -23.77 2.87
CA LYS A 63 8.82 -24.73 3.92
C LYS A 63 9.96 -25.00 4.91
N ASP A 64 11.17 -25.23 4.41
CA ASP A 64 12.34 -25.50 5.24
C ASP A 64 12.78 -24.27 6.04
N LEU A 65 12.75 -23.06 5.43
CA LEU A 65 13.06 -21.79 6.08
C LEU A 65 12.09 -21.50 7.23
N VAL A 66 10.79 -21.66 6.98
CA VAL A 66 9.75 -21.50 8.01
C VAL A 66 9.94 -22.51 9.14
N LYS A 67 10.22 -23.77 8.83
CA LYS A 67 10.49 -24.82 9.84
C LYS A 67 11.73 -24.50 10.69
N ALA A 68 12.73 -23.86 10.08
CA ALA A 68 13.94 -23.41 10.77
C ALA A 68 13.76 -22.07 11.51
N ASN A 69 12.53 -21.54 11.57
CA ASN A 69 12.21 -20.25 12.18
C ASN A 69 13.00 -19.07 11.56
N ILE A 70 13.23 -19.13 10.26
CA ILE A 70 13.88 -18.08 9.49
C ILE A 70 12.78 -17.31 8.76
N PRO A 71 12.58 -16.00 9.02
CA PRO A 71 11.62 -15.18 8.29
C PRO A 71 11.92 -15.17 6.80
N ALA A 72 10.97 -15.63 6.02
CA ALA A 72 11.08 -15.66 4.56
C ALA A 72 9.68 -15.58 3.93
N ALA A 73 9.61 -15.03 2.73
CA ALA A 73 8.39 -14.96 1.94
C ALA A 73 8.72 -15.03 0.45
N ILE A 74 7.78 -15.53 -0.34
CA ILE A 74 7.84 -15.40 -1.81
C ILE A 74 7.79 -13.91 -2.15
N SER A 75 8.69 -13.46 -3.00
CA SER A 75 8.66 -12.12 -3.59
C SER A 75 7.98 -12.21 -4.95
N ASP A 76 6.72 -11.80 -4.97
CA ASP A 76 5.88 -11.82 -6.15
C ASP A 76 5.64 -10.38 -6.62
N SER A 77 5.89 -10.12 -7.90
CA SER A 77 5.62 -8.81 -8.51
C SER A 77 4.12 -8.48 -8.56
N GLU A 78 3.26 -9.50 -8.55
CA GLU A 78 1.81 -9.35 -8.59
C GLU A 78 1.16 -9.36 -7.18
N ALA A 79 1.95 -9.51 -6.11
CA ALA A 79 1.43 -9.60 -4.74
C ALA A 79 0.57 -8.40 -4.33
N SER A 80 0.91 -7.18 -4.80
CA SER A 80 0.11 -5.98 -4.54
C SER A 80 -1.26 -6.04 -5.22
N ARG A 81 -1.36 -6.70 -6.35
CA ARG A 81 -2.61 -6.91 -7.07
C ARG A 81 -3.45 -8.00 -6.45
N ALA A 82 -2.82 -9.13 -6.11
CA ALA A 82 -3.45 -10.25 -5.43
C ALA A 82 -4.04 -9.87 -4.06
N LEU A 83 -3.52 -8.81 -3.43
CA LEU A 83 -4.05 -8.26 -2.18
C LEU A 83 -5.55 -7.90 -2.31
N PHE A 84 -5.93 -7.26 -3.41
CA PHE A 84 -7.32 -6.81 -3.65
C PHE A 84 -8.27 -7.95 -4.02
N ASP A 85 -7.76 -9.07 -4.51
CA ASP A 85 -8.55 -10.25 -4.86
C ASP A 85 -8.72 -11.23 -3.69
N ASN A 86 -7.97 -11.02 -2.59
CA ASN A 86 -7.98 -11.91 -1.44
C ASN A 86 -9.26 -11.74 -0.60
N ALA A 87 -10.07 -12.78 -0.54
CA ALA A 87 -11.34 -12.78 0.19
C ALA A 87 -11.17 -12.57 1.71
N ASP A 88 -10.09 -13.12 2.30
CA ASP A 88 -9.82 -12.97 3.74
C ASP A 88 -9.43 -11.53 4.08
N TYR A 89 -8.71 -10.84 3.18
CA TYR A 89 -8.34 -9.45 3.38
C TYR A 89 -9.55 -8.52 3.24
N LYS A 90 -10.46 -8.81 2.29
CA LYS A 90 -11.74 -8.12 2.17
C LYS A 90 -12.60 -8.31 3.43
N ALA A 91 -12.71 -9.53 3.92
CA ALA A 91 -13.47 -9.85 5.14
C ALA A 91 -12.94 -9.17 6.39
N ARG A 92 -11.62 -8.88 6.44
CA ARG A 92 -10.96 -8.16 7.55
C ARG A 92 -10.91 -6.65 7.37
N ASN A 93 -11.51 -6.11 6.31
CA ASN A 93 -11.41 -4.69 5.93
C ASN A 93 -9.96 -4.20 5.70
N TRP A 94 -9.03 -5.11 5.38
CA TRP A 94 -7.66 -4.74 5.01
C TRP A 94 -7.58 -4.17 3.60
N THR A 95 -8.57 -4.48 2.77
CA THR A 95 -8.86 -3.80 1.52
C THR A 95 -10.30 -3.30 1.56
N THR A 96 -10.55 -2.16 0.98
CA THR A 96 -11.87 -1.56 0.90
C THR A 96 -12.21 -1.16 -0.53
N GLU A 97 -13.50 -1.17 -0.83
CA GLU A 97 -14.03 -0.81 -2.13
C GLU A 97 -15.05 0.32 -1.96
N TYR A 98 -15.04 1.30 -2.84
CA TYR A 98 -16.03 2.36 -2.90
C TYR A 98 -16.19 2.88 -4.33
N HIS A 99 -17.29 3.58 -4.56
CA HIS A 99 -17.59 4.18 -5.84
C HIS A 99 -17.24 5.66 -5.83
N HIS A 100 -16.31 6.05 -6.70
CA HIS A 100 -15.95 7.44 -6.91
C HIS A 100 -16.78 8.01 -8.08
N PRO A 101 -17.39 9.21 -7.96
CA PRO A 101 -18.34 9.72 -8.94
C PRO A 101 -17.73 9.92 -10.35
N TYR A 102 -16.45 10.22 -10.46
CA TYR A 102 -15.81 10.48 -11.75
C TYR A 102 -15.05 9.30 -12.34
N VAL A 103 -14.48 8.43 -11.50
CA VAL A 103 -13.64 7.32 -11.98
C VAL A 103 -14.25 5.94 -11.76
N GLY A 104 -15.42 5.86 -11.13
CA GLY A 104 -16.12 4.61 -10.89
C GLY A 104 -15.60 3.82 -9.69
N LYS A 105 -15.56 2.51 -9.80
CA LYS A 105 -15.10 1.62 -8.74
C LYS A 105 -13.62 1.83 -8.43
N LEU A 106 -13.31 2.05 -7.16
CA LEU A 106 -11.97 2.12 -6.62
C LEU A 106 -11.79 1.08 -5.52
N GLU A 107 -10.61 0.48 -5.49
CA GLU A 107 -10.16 -0.39 -4.41
C GLU A 107 -8.87 0.19 -3.82
N GLN A 108 -8.77 0.20 -2.50
CA GLN A 108 -7.57 0.66 -1.80
C GLN A 108 -7.29 -0.16 -0.55
N ILE A 109 -6.12 0.04 0.03
CA ILE A 109 -5.80 -0.50 1.35
C ILE A 109 -6.77 0.13 2.36
N GLY A 110 -7.42 -0.72 3.14
CA GLY A 110 -8.37 -0.34 4.16
C GLY A 110 -7.71 0.05 5.48
N ALA A 111 -8.37 -0.25 6.58
CA ALA A 111 -7.84 0.02 7.90
C ALA A 111 -6.64 -0.88 8.21
N THR A 112 -5.53 -0.28 8.62
CA THR A 112 -4.29 -0.99 8.99
C THR A 112 -4.25 -1.39 10.47
N TYR A 113 -5.29 -1.03 11.22
CA TYR A 113 -5.46 -1.37 12.63
C TYR A 113 -6.93 -1.70 12.90
N ASP A 114 -7.13 -2.58 13.87
CA ASP A 114 -8.45 -3.01 14.34
C ASP A 114 -8.58 -2.67 15.82
N LEU A 115 -9.58 -1.84 16.14
CA LEU A 115 -9.89 -1.40 17.51
C LEU A 115 -11.23 -1.98 17.92
N SER A 116 -11.27 -2.68 19.06
CA SER A 116 -12.47 -3.37 19.55
C SER A 116 -13.66 -2.45 19.79
N ASP A 117 -13.41 -1.25 20.34
CA ASP A 117 -14.46 -0.34 20.77
C ASP A 117 -14.79 0.74 19.72
N THR A 118 -13.84 1.06 18.87
CA THR A 118 -13.95 2.05 17.80
C THR A 118 -13.40 1.50 16.49
N PRO A 119 -14.08 0.53 15.87
CA PRO A 119 -13.59 -0.08 14.62
C PRO A 119 -13.45 0.99 13.53
N ALA A 120 -12.33 0.92 12.82
CA ALA A 120 -12.10 1.82 11.70
C ALA A 120 -13.05 1.47 10.55
N VAL A 121 -13.78 2.47 10.07
CA VAL A 121 -14.70 2.34 8.94
C VAL A 121 -14.30 3.33 7.85
N MET A 122 -14.08 2.83 6.66
CA MET A 122 -13.87 3.66 5.47
C MET A 122 -15.24 4.09 4.94
N GLN A 123 -15.62 5.34 5.19
CA GLN A 123 -16.97 5.83 4.89
C GLN A 123 -17.11 6.42 3.49
N PHE A 124 -16.04 7.00 2.93
CA PHE A 124 -16.10 7.77 1.70
C PHE A 124 -14.95 7.43 0.75
N ALA A 125 -15.21 7.61 -0.54
CA ALA A 125 -14.18 7.69 -1.56
C ALA A 125 -13.21 8.86 -1.27
N PRO A 126 -11.98 8.86 -1.85
CA PRO A 126 -11.14 10.05 -1.83
C PRO A 126 -11.95 11.25 -2.33
N LEU A 127 -11.93 12.32 -1.56
CA LEU A 127 -12.77 13.48 -1.82
C LEU A 127 -12.26 14.23 -3.05
N ILE A 128 -13.21 14.73 -3.83
CA ILE A 128 -12.95 15.71 -4.85
C ILE A 128 -12.79 17.06 -4.15
N VAL A 129 -11.77 17.82 -4.54
CA VAL A 129 -11.53 19.13 -3.96
C VAL A 129 -12.75 20.03 -4.21
N GLY A 130 -13.38 20.48 -3.12
CA GLY A 130 -14.57 21.32 -3.21
C GLY A 130 -15.91 20.61 -3.08
N ASP A 131 -15.96 19.28 -3.10
CA ASP A 131 -17.19 18.48 -3.06
C ASP A 131 -18.05 18.76 -1.79
N GLN A 132 -17.42 18.91 -0.64
CA GLN A 132 -18.11 19.16 0.63
C GLN A 132 -18.13 20.63 1.04
N THR A 133 -17.54 21.54 0.29
CA THR A 133 -17.37 22.95 0.68
C THR A 133 -18.71 23.61 0.97
N LYS A 134 -19.70 23.45 0.09
CA LYS A 134 -21.03 24.04 0.28
C LYS A 134 -21.68 23.51 1.56
N VAL A 135 -21.72 22.21 1.73
CA VAL A 135 -22.38 21.55 2.89
C VAL A 135 -21.76 22.00 4.20
N ILE A 136 -20.42 22.03 4.29
CA ILE A 136 -19.72 22.45 5.51
C ILE A 136 -20.01 23.92 5.83
N LEU A 137 -20.04 24.80 4.84
CA LEU A 137 -20.33 26.22 5.06
C LEU A 137 -21.79 26.46 5.47
N GLU A 138 -22.74 25.73 4.89
CA GLU A 138 -24.15 25.75 5.33
C GLU A 138 -24.31 25.29 6.79
N GLU A 139 -23.62 24.20 7.21
CA GLU A 139 -23.58 23.75 8.60
C GLU A 139 -23.00 24.79 9.55
N LEU A 140 -22.05 25.60 9.08
CA LEU A 140 -21.47 26.73 9.83
C LEU A 140 -22.37 27.97 9.85
N GLY A 141 -23.49 27.97 9.13
CA GLY A 141 -24.49 29.01 9.15
C GLY A 141 -24.31 30.08 8.07
N TYR A 142 -23.46 29.86 7.07
CA TYR A 142 -23.35 30.77 5.92
C TYR A 142 -24.56 30.61 4.99
N SER A 143 -25.07 31.71 4.48
CA SER A 143 -26.13 31.70 3.49
C SER A 143 -25.62 31.32 2.09
N GLU A 144 -26.51 30.84 1.21
CA GLU A 144 -26.14 30.53 -0.17
C GLU A 144 -25.53 31.74 -0.91
N GLU A 145 -26.02 32.96 -0.60
CA GLU A 145 -25.51 34.22 -1.19
C GLU A 145 -24.05 34.47 -0.76
N GLU A 146 -23.75 34.26 0.54
CA GLU A 146 -22.39 34.44 1.06
C GLU A 146 -21.43 33.39 0.48
N ILE A 147 -21.88 32.13 0.38
CA ILE A 147 -21.09 31.05 -0.22
C ILE A 147 -20.82 31.33 -1.70
N LEU A 148 -21.83 31.77 -2.44
CA LEU A 148 -21.67 32.14 -3.84
C LEU A 148 -20.73 33.33 -4.01
N ALA A 149 -20.79 34.34 -3.13
CA ALA A 149 -19.87 35.47 -3.14
C ALA A 149 -18.42 35.03 -2.95
N MET A 150 -18.16 34.16 -1.92
CA MET A 150 -16.84 33.60 -1.66
C MET A 150 -16.31 32.75 -2.83
N ALA A 151 -17.17 31.98 -3.49
CA ALA A 151 -16.80 31.20 -4.66
C ALA A 151 -16.44 32.09 -5.85
N ASN A 152 -17.20 33.20 -6.07
CA ASN A 152 -16.95 34.19 -7.14
C ASN A 152 -15.67 34.98 -6.89
N GLU A 153 -15.25 35.18 -5.65
CA GLU A 153 -13.99 35.81 -5.26
C GLU A 153 -12.82 34.84 -5.24
N THR A 154 -13.04 33.54 -5.59
CA THR A 154 -12.05 32.47 -5.55
C THR A 154 -11.48 32.20 -4.16
N ALA A 155 -12.20 32.59 -3.10
CA ALA A 155 -11.84 32.31 -1.72
C ALA A 155 -12.10 30.85 -1.35
N ILE A 156 -13.05 30.21 -2.02
CA ILE A 156 -13.41 28.80 -1.88
C ILE A 156 -13.56 28.13 -3.25
N LEU A 157 -13.44 26.81 -3.27
CA LEU A 157 -13.77 25.98 -4.42
C LEU A 157 -15.01 25.15 -4.07
N CYS A 158 -15.97 25.07 -4.99
CA CYS A 158 -17.10 24.14 -4.93
C CYS A 158 -17.09 23.21 -6.15
N ASP A 159 -17.31 21.95 -5.93
CA ASP A 159 -17.50 20.95 -6.98
C ASP A 159 -18.76 20.10 -6.65
N PRO A 160 -19.80 20.08 -7.50
CA PRO A 160 -19.93 20.88 -8.74
C PRO A 160 -20.00 22.39 -8.47
N PRO A 161 -19.68 23.22 -9.46
CA PRO A 161 -19.81 24.67 -9.34
C PRO A 161 -21.24 25.08 -8.94
N LEU A 162 -21.34 26.11 -8.11
CA LEU A 162 -22.63 26.60 -7.63
C LEU A 162 -23.45 27.25 -8.76
N PRO A 163 -24.80 27.15 -8.74
CA PRO A 163 -25.65 27.89 -9.64
C PRO A 163 -25.35 29.39 -9.59
N GLY A 164 -25.03 30.01 -10.72
CA GLY A 164 -24.66 31.43 -10.83
C GLY A 164 -23.18 31.72 -10.49
N GLN A 165 -22.37 30.71 -10.19
CA GLN A 165 -20.93 30.89 -10.03
C GLN A 165 -20.29 31.29 -11.36
N LYS A 166 -19.38 32.27 -11.32
CA LYS A 166 -18.57 32.65 -12.47
C LYS A 166 -17.63 31.53 -12.87
N GLU A 167 -17.46 31.36 -14.18
CA GLU A 167 -16.47 30.42 -14.70
C GLU A 167 -15.08 30.77 -14.17
N MET A 168 -14.51 29.85 -13.39
CA MET A 168 -13.12 30.00 -12.96
C MET A 168 -12.23 29.74 -14.17
N LYS A 169 -11.45 30.72 -14.55
CA LYS A 169 -10.37 30.48 -15.51
C LYS A 169 -9.39 29.50 -14.84
N ASN A 170 -9.29 28.33 -15.42
CA ASN A 170 -8.30 27.34 -14.96
C ASN A 170 -6.90 27.99 -14.94
N PRO A 171 -6.31 28.26 -13.76
CA PRO A 171 -5.00 28.91 -13.68
C PRO A 171 -3.87 28.04 -14.21
N TRP A 172 -4.14 26.75 -14.40
CA TRP A 172 -3.16 25.75 -14.82
C TRP A 172 -3.25 25.39 -16.30
N GLY A 173 -4.25 25.89 -17.05
CA GLY A 173 -4.38 25.69 -18.49
C GLY A 173 -4.59 24.24 -18.95
N LEU A 174 -5.08 23.36 -18.04
CA LEU A 174 -5.36 21.96 -18.34
C LEU A 174 -6.75 21.76 -18.90
#